data_7d08935886215e53b14e156c1e5a545d
#
_entry.id   7d08935886215e53b14e156c1e5a545d
#
_cell.length_a   1.000
_cell.length_b   1.000
_cell.length_c   1.000
_cell.angle_alpha   90.00
_cell.angle_beta   90.00
_cell.angle_gamma   90.00
#
_symmetry.space_group_name_H-M   'P 1'
#
loop_
_entity.id
_entity.type
_entity.pdbx_description
1 polymer ?
#
loop_
_entity_poly.entity_id
_entity_poly.type
_entity_poly.pdbx_seq_one_letter_code
_entity_poly.pdbx_strand_id
1 'polypeptide(L)'
;WPDNYAPTPAHHFVALLHEKGILRRCFTQNIDSLEAAAGLPADMVVAAHGNFDGAHVITEAPGQGPRVDIAEVRAAVRAGKEGPDGWLELARRHGGLVKPDIVFFGEQLPERFFNLAEDDFGACDLLIVMGTSLRVQPFASLVGRVPQNCPRLLINREEVGQANPMLENLGLRDPSALDFSEFNTRDAAYLGDCDGGVRALAAARG
;
A
#
# COMPACT_ATOMS: atom_id res chain seq x y z
N TRP A 1 -1.73 -17.38 -3.15
CA TRP A 1 -2.50 -16.51 -4.04
C TRP A 1 -3.46 -15.65 -3.20
N PRO A 2 -3.69 -14.36 -3.53
CA PRO A 2 -4.48 -13.44 -2.68
C PRO A 2 -5.89 -13.91 -2.33
N ASP A 3 -6.58 -14.59 -3.23
CA ASP A 3 -7.95 -15.09 -3.04
C ASP A 3 -8.13 -16.15 -1.94
N ASN A 4 -7.04 -16.53 -1.25
CA ASN A 4 -7.08 -17.39 -0.07
C ASN A 4 -7.36 -16.62 1.24
N TYR A 5 -7.42 -15.30 1.17
CA TYR A 5 -7.59 -14.43 2.34
C TYR A 5 -8.88 -13.62 2.24
N ALA A 6 -9.44 -13.27 3.38
CA ALA A 6 -10.60 -12.40 3.48
C ALA A 6 -10.20 -11.04 4.07
N PRO A 7 -10.91 -9.95 3.71
CA PRO A 7 -10.71 -8.65 4.34
C PRO A 7 -10.87 -8.71 5.87
N THR A 8 -10.04 -7.98 6.56
CA THR A 8 -10.09 -7.84 8.02
C THR A 8 -10.89 -6.60 8.41
N PRO A 9 -11.21 -6.40 9.71
CA PRO A 9 -11.82 -5.17 10.19
C PRO A 9 -11.09 -3.89 9.77
N ALA A 10 -9.76 -3.92 9.65
CA ALA A 10 -8.99 -2.77 9.16
C ALA A 10 -9.34 -2.41 7.71
N HIS A 11 -9.50 -3.39 6.82
CA HIS A 11 -9.93 -3.15 5.43
C HIS A 11 -11.36 -2.62 5.36
N HIS A 12 -12.28 -3.22 6.13
CA HIS A 12 -13.66 -2.74 6.21
C HIS A 12 -13.78 -1.34 6.81
N PHE A 13 -12.88 -0.97 7.73
CA PHE A 13 -12.84 0.38 8.27
C PHE A 13 -12.50 1.42 7.19
N VAL A 14 -11.54 1.13 6.30
CA VAL A 14 -11.21 2.02 5.18
C VAL A 14 -12.40 2.15 4.22
N ALA A 15 -13.09 1.06 3.91
CA ALA A 15 -14.31 1.09 3.11
C ALA A 15 -15.41 1.93 3.79
N LEU A 16 -15.59 1.82 5.10
CA LEU A 16 -16.53 2.62 5.88
C LEU A 16 -16.20 4.12 5.81
N LEU A 17 -14.93 4.51 5.90
CA LEU A 17 -14.52 5.91 5.74
C LEU A 17 -14.91 6.45 4.34
N HIS A 18 -14.79 5.62 3.31
CA HIS A 18 -15.26 5.95 1.96
C HIS A 18 -16.78 6.13 1.91
N GLU A 19 -17.56 5.19 2.44
CA GLU A 19 -19.02 5.27 2.50
C GLU A 19 -19.51 6.53 3.24
N LYS A 20 -18.76 6.96 4.26
CA LYS A 20 -19.04 8.21 5.01
C LYS A 20 -18.60 9.47 4.25
N GLY A 21 -17.96 9.36 3.09
CA GLY A 21 -17.48 10.48 2.29
C GLY A 21 -16.31 11.24 2.92
N ILE A 22 -15.56 10.62 3.82
CA ILE A 22 -14.42 11.22 4.54
C ILE A 22 -13.07 10.56 4.20
N LEU A 23 -13.05 9.54 3.35
CA LEU A 23 -11.81 8.99 2.82
C LEU A 23 -11.39 9.78 1.58
N ARG A 24 -10.22 10.40 1.63
CA ARG A 24 -9.63 10.97 0.42
C ARG A 24 -9.05 9.91 -0.48
N ARG A 25 -8.23 8.99 0.05
CA ARG A 25 -7.61 7.88 -0.70
C ARG A 25 -6.98 6.87 0.23
N CYS A 26 -6.85 5.63 -0.22
CA CYS A 26 -6.08 4.57 0.41
C CYS A 26 -4.82 4.28 -0.41
N PHE A 27 -3.66 4.55 0.16
CA PHE A 27 -2.37 4.14 -0.40
C PHE A 27 -1.91 2.86 0.30
N THR A 28 -1.68 1.80 -0.46
CA THR A 28 -1.29 0.50 0.10
C THR A 28 0.02 -0.02 -0.49
N GLN A 29 0.80 -0.71 0.33
CA GLN A 29 1.97 -1.47 -0.09
C GLN A 29 1.63 -2.95 -0.32
N ASN A 30 0.43 -3.37 0.09
CA ASN A 30 -0.04 -4.73 -0.09
C ASN A 30 -0.37 -4.99 -1.56
N ILE A 31 -0.27 -6.27 -1.95
CA ILE A 31 -0.51 -6.73 -3.32
C ILE A 31 -1.70 -7.70 -3.40
N ASP A 32 -2.43 -7.85 -2.29
CA ASP A 32 -3.48 -8.85 -2.12
C ASP A 32 -4.88 -8.38 -2.53
N SER A 33 -5.05 -7.08 -2.85
CA SER A 33 -6.32 -6.46 -3.26
C SER A 33 -7.46 -6.61 -2.23
N LEU A 34 -7.11 -6.76 -0.93
CA LEU A 34 -8.13 -6.92 0.11
C LEU A 34 -8.92 -5.64 0.36
N GLU A 35 -8.39 -4.48 0.03
CA GLU A 35 -9.13 -3.21 0.03
C GLU A 35 -10.32 -3.25 -0.94
N ALA A 36 -10.11 -3.75 -2.16
CA ALA A 36 -11.18 -3.92 -3.15
C ALA A 36 -12.17 -5.00 -2.70
N ALA A 37 -11.70 -6.11 -2.15
CA ALA A 37 -12.55 -7.17 -1.60
C ALA A 37 -13.39 -6.70 -0.40
N ALA A 38 -12.95 -5.67 0.33
CA ALA A 38 -13.71 -5.02 1.41
C ALA A 38 -14.78 -4.03 0.88
N GLY A 39 -14.82 -3.78 -0.43
CA GLY A 39 -15.78 -2.89 -1.07
C GLY A 39 -15.24 -1.50 -1.43
N LEU A 40 -13.94 -1.24 -1.26
CA LEU A 40 -13.36 0.04 -1.65
C LEU A 40 -13.23 0.12 -3.19
N PRO A 41 -13.77 1.16 -3.86
CA PRO A 41 -13.63 1.33 -5.31
C PRO A 41 -12.17 1.42 -5.76
N ALA A 42 -11.87 0.88 -6.94
CA ALA A 42 -10.50 0.80 -7.46
C ALA A 42 -9.84 2.18 -7.66
N ASP A 43 -10.62 3.21 -7.98
CA ASP A 43 -10.13 4.59 -8.11
C ASP A 43 -9.73 5.21 -6.76
N MET A 44 -10.26 4.68 -5.65
CA MET A 44 -9.90 5.07 -4.28
C MET A 44 -8.66 4.37 -3.76
N VAL A 45 -8.15 3.33 -4.45
CA VAL A 45 -6.95 2.59 -4.04
C VAL A 45 -5.76 2.98 -4.90
N VAL A 46 -4.62 3.22 -4.26
CA VAL A 46 -3.31 3.36 -4.90
C VAL A 46 -2.41 2.24 -4.40
N ALA A 47 -2.39 1.14 -5.16
CA ALA A 47 -1.50 0.00 -4.91
C ALA A 47 -0.08 0.36 -5.39
N ALA A 48 0.75 0.87 -4.48
CA ALA A 48 2.11 1.33 -4.80
C ALA A 48 2.99 0.21 -5.36
N HIS A 49 2.78 -1.01 -4.90
CA HIS A 49 3.53 -2.19 -5.36
C HIS A 49 2.74 -3.03 -6.38
N GLY A 50 1.69 -2.44 -7.00
CA GLY A 50 0.80 -3.17 -7.89
C GLY A 50 -0.03 -4.22 -7.16
N ASN A 51 -0.61 -5.15 -7.91
CA ASN A 51 -1.42 -6.23 -7.34
C ASN A 51 -1.54 -7.43 -8.29
N PHE A 52 -2.33 -8.42 -7.88
CA PHE A 52 -2.63 -9.61 -8.67
C PHE A 52 -3.94 -9.51 -9.48
N ASP A 53 -4.44 -8.30 -9.75
CA ASP A 53 -5.69 -8.13 -10.53
C ASP A 53 -5.44 -8.28 -12.03
N GLY A 54 -4.19 -8.21 -12.47
CA GLY A 54 -3.81 -8.37 -13.86
C GLY A 54 -2.42 -8.96 -14.06
N ALA A 55 -2.09 -9.23 -15.32
CA ALA A 55 -0.78 -9.70 -15.74
C ALA A 55 -0.44 -9.21 -17.14
N HIS A 56 0.84 -9.22 -17.48
CA HIS A 56 1.33 -8.83 -18.80
C HIS A 56 2.59 -9.61 -19.18
N VAL A 57 2.86 -9.67 -20.48
CA VAL A 57 4.15 -10.16 -21.00
C VAL A 57 5.23 -9.14 -20.69
N ILE A 58 6.37 -9.60 -20.19
CA ILE A 58 7.53 -8.74 -19.94
C ILE A 58 8.12 -8.30 -21.29
N THR A 59 8.28 -6.99 -21.45
CA THR A 59 8.92 -6.36 -22.61
C THR A 59 10.01 -5.39 -22.16
N GLU A 60 10.76 -4.83 -23.10
CA GLU A 60 11.77 -3.79 -22.81
C GLU A 60 11.15 -2.53 -22.17
N ALA A 61 9.88 -2.23 -22.52
CA ALA A 61 9.10 -1.17 -21.88
C ALA A 61 8.29 -1.74 -20.72
N PRO A 62 8.65 -1.47 -19.46
CA PRO A 62 7.97 -2.04 -18.30
C PRO A 62 6.46 -1.73 -18.29
N GLY A 63 5.65 -2.77 -18.03
CA GLY A 63 4.19 -2.63 -17.92
C GLY A 63 3.43 -2.39 -19.23
N GLN A 64 4.12 -2.33 -20.37
CA GLN A 64 3.52 -2.08 -21.70
C GLN A 64 3.36 -3.33 -22.56
N GLY A 65 3.71 -4.50 -22.05
CA GLY A 65 3.53 -5.76 -22.77
C GLY A 65 2.05 -6.14 -22.91
N PRO A 66 1.75 -7.07 -23.86
CA PRO A 66 0.42 -7.61 -24.05
C PRO A 66 -0.19 -8.11 -22.74
N ARG A 67 -1.46 -7.82 -22.53
CA ARG A 67 -2.19 -8.29 -21.34
C ARG A 67 -2.44 -9.79 -21.41
N VAL A 68 -2.34 -10.43 -20.27
CA VAL A 68 -2.60 -11.86 -20.09
C VAL A 68 -3.64 -12.02 -18.97
N ASP A 69 -4.57 -12.97 -19.16
CA ASP A 69 -5.55 -13.26 -18.11
C ASP A 69 -4.85 -13.78 -16.86
N ILE A 70 -5.10 -13.13 -15.74
CA ILE A 70 -4.51 -13.51 -14.46
C ILE A 70 -4.90 -14.93 -14.04
N ALA A 71 -6.04 -15.45 -14.50
CA ALA A 71 -6.46 -16.81 -14.25
C ALA A 71 -5.52 -17.83 -14.94
N GLU A 72 -5.01 -17.51 -16.15
CA GLU A 72 -4.00 -18.35 -16.82
C GLU A 72 -2.70 -18.36 -16.03
N VAL A 73 -2.25 -17.19 -15.55
CA VAL A 73 -1.05 -17.07 -14.73
C VAL A 73 -1.18 -17.89 -13.45
N ARG A 74 -2.32 -17.80 -12.78
CA ARG A 74 -2.60 -18.57 -11.56
C ARG A 74 -2.58 -20.08 -11.82
N ALA A 75 -3.21 -20.51 -12.91
CA ALA A 75 -3.22 -21.92 -13.30
C ALA A 75 -1.81 -22.42 -13.57
N ALA A 76 -1.00 -21.66 -14.33
CA ALA A 76 0.35 -22.01 -14.68
C ALA A 76 1.30 -22.08 -13.45
N VAL A 77 1.15 -21.14 -12.50
CA VAL A 77 1.93 -21.17 -11.24
C VAL A 77 1.58 -22.40 -10.40
N ARG A 78 0.29 -22.78 -10.34
CA ARG A 78 -0.16 -24.00 -9.63
C ARG A 78 0.32 -25.28 -10.29
N ALA A 79 0.36 -25.30 -11.63
CA ALA A 79 0.87 -26.43 -12.40
C ALA A 79 2.39 -26.62 -12.29
N GLY A 80 3.12 -25.58 -11.93
CA GLY A 80 4.57 -25.61 -11.73
C GLY A 80 5.35 -25.17 -12.97
N LYS A 81 6.64 -25.51 -12.99
CA LYS A 81 7.57 -25.00 -14.01
C LYS A 81 7.34 -25.62 -15.39
N GLU A 82 7.24 -26.93 -15.44
CA GLU A 82 7.25 -27.74 -16.67
C GLU A 82 5.89 -28.42 -16.88
N GLY A 83 5.64 -28.84 -18.11
CA GLY A 83 4.41 -29.51 -18.48
C GLY A 83 3.50 -28.63 -19.36
N PRO A 84 2.40 -29.22 -19.88
CA PRO A 84 1.54 -28.55 -20.85
C PRO A 84 0.79 -27.32 -20.30
N ASP A 85 0.67 -27.24 -18.98
CA ASP A 85 -0.02 -26.15 -18.29
C ASP A 85 0.91 -25.30 -17.39
N GLY A 86 2.24 -25.57 -17.43
CA GLY A 86 3.23 -24.89 -16.60
C GLY A 86 3.54 -23.47 -17.08
N TRP A 87 4.22 -22.70 -16.24
CA TRP A 87 4.53 -21.30 -16.55
C TRP A 87 5.54 -21.12 -17.70
N LEU A 88 6.38 -22.13 -18.05
CA LEU A 88 7.19 -22.09 -19.27
C LEU A 88 6.35 -22.24 -20.53
N GLU A 89 5.31 -23.06 -20.50
CA GLU A 89 4.36 -23.18 -21.62
C GLU A 89 3.51 -21.91 -21.75
N LEU A 90 3.09 -21.31 -20.63
CA LEU A 90 2.44 -20.01 -20.65
C LEU A 90 3.31 -18.96 -21.35
N ALA A 91 4.60 -18.88 -21.00
CA ALA A 91 5.54 -17.96 -21.62
C ALA A 91 5.68 -18.24 -23.14
N ARG A 92 5.72 -19.51 -23.55
CA ARG A 92 5.80 -19.88 -24.96
C ARG A 92 4.56 -19.47 -25.75
N ARG A 93 3.36 -19.68 -25.19
CA ARG A 93 2.08 -19.29 -25.81
C ARG A 93 1.95 -17.80 -26.01
N HIS A 94 2.43 -17.01 -25.08
CA HIS A 94 2.35 -15.54 -25.11
C HIS A 94 3.58 -14.86 -25.73
N GLY A 95 4.58 -15.62 -26.19
CA GLY A 95 5.77 -15.10 -26.87
C GLY A 95 6.78 -14.41 -25.94
N GLY A 96 6.67 -14.58 -24.62
CA GLY A 96 7.57 -14.00 -23.63
C GLY A 96 7.19 -14.36 -22.21
N LEU A 97 8.07 -14.05 -21.25
CA LEU A 97 7.78 -14.24 -19.83
C LEU A 97 6.58 -13.39 -19.40
N VAL A 98 5.68 -14.02 -18.66
CA VAL A 98 4.48 -13.36 -18.11
C VAL A 98 4.68 -13.10 -16.62
N LYS A 99 4.31 -11.91 -16.17
CA LYS A 99 4.30 -11.59 -14.74
C LYS A 99 2.98 -10.93 -14.33
N PRO A 100 2.53 -11.10 -13.07
CA PRO A 100 1.46 -10.29 -12.51
C PRO A 100 1.83 -8.81 -12.51
N ASP A 101 0.84 -7.93 -12.37
CA ASP A 101 1.03 -6.48 -12.31
C ASP A 101 1.56 -6.01 -10.94
N ILE A 102 2.48 -6.76 -10.37
CA ILE A 102 3.19 -6.40 -9.12
C ILE A 102 4.54 -5.76 -9.44
N VAL A 103 4.99 -4.86 -8.60
CA VAL A 103 6.28 -4.18 -8.71
C VAL A 103 7.33 -4.98 -7.96
N PHE A 104 8.37 -5.42 -8.67
CA PHE A 104 9.51 -6.10 -8.05
C PHE A 104 10.57 -5.09 -7.58
N PHE A 105 11.44 -5.53 -6.69
CA PHE A 105 12.59 -4.71 -6.28
C PHE A 105 13.44 -4.30 -7.49
N GLY A 106 13.73 -3.00 -7.58
CA GLY A 106 14.44 -2.41 -8.71
C GLY A 106 13.53 -1.91 -9.84
N GLU A 107 12.24 -2.23 -9.83
CA GLU A 107 11.27 -1.65 -10.74
C GLU A 107 10.73 -0.31 -10.22
N GLN A 108 10.29 0.55 -11.13
CA GLN A 108 9.65 1.82 -10.77
C GLN A 108 8.22 1.59 -10.29
N LEU A 109 7.81 2.37 -9.29
CA LEU A 109 6.42 2.41 -8.87
C LEU A 109 5.54 3.00 -9.99
N PRO A 110 4.23 2.66 -10.01
CA PRO A 110 3.30 3.19 -11.01
C PRO A 110 3.25 4.74 -10.99
N GLU A 111 3.17 5.38 -12.16
CA GLU A 111 3.03 6.84 -12.26
C GLU A 111 1.86 7.38 -11.43
N ARG A 112 0.76 6.63 -11.38
CA ARG A 112 -0.41 6.95 -10.56
C ARG A 112 -0.05 7.18 -9.08
N PHE A 113 0.93 6.45 -8.54
CA PHE A 113 1.40 6.65 -7.17
C PHE A 113 1.99 8.05 -6.99
N PHE A 114 2.86 8.49 -7.88
CA PHE A 114 3.51 9.80 -7.76
C PHE A 114 2.52 10.94 -7.98
N ASN A 115 1.70 10.86 -9.03
CA ASN A 115 0.74 11.89 -9.39
C ASN A 115 -0.30 12.12 -8.28
N LEU A 116 -0.89 11.04 -7.73
CA LEU A 116 -1.88 11.16 -6.68
C LEU A 116 -1.27 11.48 -5.32
N ALA A 117 -0.03 11.06 -5.04
CA ALA A 117 0.61 11.38 -3.77
C ALA A 117 0.85 12.88 -3.59
N GLU A 118 1.16 13.61 -4.65
CA GLU A 118 1.37 15.05 -4.57
C GLU A 118 0.07 15.78 -4.17
N ASP A 119 -1.01 15.49 -4.87
CA ASP A 119 -2.30 16.16 -4.66
C ASP A 119 -2.98 15.73 -3.36
N ASP A 120 -3.00 14.42 -3.09
CA ASP A 120 -3.78 13.87 -1.98
C ASP A 120 -3.15 14.18 -0.63
N PHE A 121 -1.81 14.05 -0.50
CA PHE A 121 -1.14 14.33 0.77
C PHE A 121 -1.08 15.83 1.08
N GLY A 122 -0.92 16.69 0.07
CA GLY A 122 -0.95 18.14 0.25
C GLY A 122 -2.29 18.69 0.77
N ALA A 123 -3.39 18.00 0.49
CA ALA A 123 -4.73 18.37 0.91
C ALA A 123 -5.29 17.51 2.06
N CYS A 124 -4.43 16.70 2.69
CA CYS A 124 -4.81 15.81 3.79
C CYS A 124 -5.01 16.61 5.09
N ASP A 125 -6.09 16.36 5.81
CA ASP A 125 -6.42 16.96 7.11
C ASP A 125 -6.32 15.97 8.28
N LEU A 126 -6.22 14.66 7.99
CA LEU A 126 -5.87 13.59 8.91
C LEU A 126 -5.17 12.47 8.15
N LEU A 127 -3.95 12.11 8.53
CA LEU A 127 -3.25 10.93 8.03
C LEU A 127 -3.37 9.77 9.01
N ILE A 128 -3.91 8.65 8.54
CA ILE A 128 -3.92 7.39 9.29
C ILE A 128 -2.89 6.44 8.67
N VAL A 129 -1.93 5.98 9.45
CA VAL A 129 -0.88 5.04 9.04
C VAL A 129 -1.10 3.72 9.76
N MET A 130 -1.23 2.62 9.03
CA MET A 130 -1.56 1.32 9.63
C MET A 130 -0.64 0.20 9.12
N GLY A 131 -0.16 -0.65 10.04
CA GLY A 131 0.44 -1.95 9.72
C GLY A 131 1.67 -1.90 8.82
N THR A 132 2.50 -0.88 8.95
CA THR A 132 3.71 -0.71 8.12
C THR A 132 4.95 -0.51 8.98
N SER A 133 6.10 -0.88 8.44
CA SER A 133 7.39 -0.59 9.07
C SER A 133 7.96 0.79 8.69
N LEU A 134 7.36 1.48 7.71
CA LEU A 134 7.86 2.75 7.14
C LEU A 134 9.35 2.71 6.74
N ARG A 135 9.84 1.57 6.24
CA ARG A 135 11.25 1.40 5.83
C ARG A 135 11.46 1.43 4.32
N VAL A 136 10.44 1.11 3.53
CA VAL A 136 10.55 0.96 2.08
C VAL A 136 10.27 2.29 1.39
N GLN A 137 11.28 2.81 0.71
CA GLN A 137 11.15 4.02 -0.10
C GLN A 137 10.67 3.70 -1.53
N PRO A 138 9.97 4.64 -2.20
CA PRO A 138 9.61 6.00 -1.75
C PRO A 138 8.35 6.07 -0.87
N PHE A 139 7.66 4.97 -0.62
CA PHE A 139 6.39 4.93 0.11
C PHE A 139 6.50 5.52 1.53
N ALA A 140 7.57 5.20 2.25
CA ALA A 140 7.80 5.69 3.61
C ALA A 140 7.88 7.22 3.70
N SER A 141 8.30 7.91 2.63
CA SER A 141 8.37 9.37 2.58
C SER A 141 7.00 10.06 2.57
N LEU A 142 5.91 9.33 2.29
CA LEU A 142 4.55 9.89 2.24
C LEU A 142 4.13 10.52 3.57
N VAL A 143 4.59 9.98 4.70
CA VAL A 143 4.25 10.48 6.04
C VAL A 143 4.68 11.94 6.25
N GLY A 144 5.74 12.37 5.56
CA GLY A 144 6.23 13.75 5.61
C GLY A 144 5.60 14.71 4.60
N ARG A 145 4.75 14.21 3.69
CA ARG A 145 4.14 15.05 2.63
C ARG A 145 2.89 15.79 3.06
N VAL A 146 2.28 15.42 4.18
CA VAL A 146 1.10 16.11 4.72
C VAL A 146 1.46 17.47 5.30
N PRO A 147 0.52 18.44 5.33
CA PRO A 147 0.73 19.74 5.94
C PRO A 147 1.23 19.63 7.39
N GLN A 148 2.00 20.65 7.83
CA GLN A 148 2.61 20.65 9.16
C GLN A 148 1.59 20.60 10.31
N ASN A 149 0.39 21.11 10.08
CA ASN A 149 -0.72 21.10 11.03
C ASN A 149 -1.66 19.90 10.85
N CYS A 150 -1.39 18.99 9.91
CA CYS A 150 -2.18 17.78 9.71
C CYS A 150 -1.87 16.76 10.82
N PRO A 151 -2.84 16.35 11.65
CA PRO A 151 -2.66 15.25 12.59
C PRO A 151 -2.29 13.95 11.88
N ARG A 152 -1.43 13.14 12.51
CA ARG A 152 -1.04 11.83 12.00
C ARG A 152 -1.27 10.79 13.10
N LEU A 153 -2.06 9.76 12.78
CA LEU A 153 -2.35 8.65 13.67
C LEU A 153 -1.66 7.38 13.18
N LEU A 154 -0.76 6.85 13.98
CA LEU A 154 -0.16 5.54 13.77
C LEU A 154 -0.99 4.46 14.48
N ILE A 155 -1.43 3.43 13.76
CA ILE A 155 -2.02 2.22 14.31
C ILE A 155 -1.09 1.06 13.94
N ASN A 156 -0.25 0.63 14.86
CA ASN A 156 0.80 -0.35 14.58
C ASN A 156 1.19 -1.12 15.85
N ARG A 157 1.86 -2.26 15.69
CA ARG A 157 2.33 -3.05 16.85
C ARG A 157 3.48 -2.40 17.59
N GLU A 158 4.26 -1.56 16.91
CA GLU A 158 5.42 -0.85 17.44
C GLU A 158 5.47 0.58 16.86
N GLU A 159 6.15 1.47 17.53
CA GLU A 159 6.47 2.78 16.99
C GLU A 159 7.41 2.64 15.80
N VAL A 160 7.08 3.33 14.70
CA VAL A 160 7.86 3.33 13.45
C VAL A 160 7.93 4.74 12.88
N GLY A 161 8.80 4.94 11.89
CA GLY A 161 8.92 6.23 11.20
C GLY A 161 9.59 7.32 12.05
N GLN A 162 10.31 6.95 13.11
CA GLN A 162 11.07 7.87 13.93
C GLN A 162 12.21 8.54 13.14
N ALA A 163 12.67 9.69 13.62
CA ALA A 163 13.75 10.44 13.01
C ALA A 163 15.02 9.59 12.85
N ASN A 164 15.77 9.88 11.79
CA ASN A 164 17.07 9.26 11.61
C ASN A 164 18.02 9.78 12.72
N PRO A 165 18.59 8.90 13.58
CA PRO A 165 19.50 9.32 14.65
C PRO A 165 20.70 10.13 14.17
N MET A 166 21.11 9.93 12.92
CA MET A 166 22.21 10.72 12.34
C MET A 166 21.81 12.18 12.12
N LEU A 167 20.57 12.44 11.69
CA LEU A 167 20.06 13.80 11.54
C LEU A 167 19.88 14.47 12.89
N GLU A 168 19.36 13.74 13.87
CA GLU A 168 19.21 14.24 15.25
C GLU A 168 20.57 14.64 15.87
N ASN A 169 21.61 13.81 15.70
CA ASN A 169 22.97 14.10 16.16
C ASN A 169 23.58 15.34 15.49
N LEU A 170 23.11 15.71 14.31
CA LEU A 170 23.51 16.92 13.58
C LEU A 170 22.62 18.14 13.94
N GLY A 171 21.67 17.98 14.86
CA GLY A 171 20.68 19.02 15.21
C GLY A 171 19.68 19.32 14.09
N LEU A 172 19.56 18.43 13.10
CA LEU A 172 18.64 18.56 12.00
C LEU A 172 17.33 17.82 12.31
N ARG A 173 16.21 18.50 12.13
CA ARG A 173 14.88 17.86 12.21
C ARG A 173 14.57 17.13 10.91
N ASP A 174 14.08 15.90 11.02
CA ASP A 174 13.47 15.16 9.92
C ASP A 174 11.96 15.49 9.90
N PRO A 175 11.48 16.32 8.96
CA PRO A 175 10.07 16.70 8.90
C PRO A 175 9.14 15.52 8.53
N SER A 176 9.71 14.43 8.00
CA SER A 176 8.96 13.21 7.68
C SER A 176 8.77 12.31 8.89
N ALA A 177 9.63 12.42 9.91
CA ALA A 177 9.56 11.56 11.08
C ALA A 177 8.27 11.74 11.89
N LEU A 178 7.74 10.63 12.40
CA LEU A 178 6.71 10.64 13.44
C LEU A 178 7.38 10.96 14.79
N ASP A 179 6.79 11.89 15.53
CA ASP A 179 7.27 12.33 16.83
C ASP A 179 6.25 11.94 17.92
N PHE A 180 6.64 11.04 18.81
CA PHE A 180 5.80 10.60 19.94
C PHE A 180 6.34 11.12 21.29
N SER A 181 7.26 12.09 21.26
CA SER A 181 7.78 12.73 22.46
C SER A 181 6.73 13.62 23.15
N GLU A 182 7.04 14.09 24.37
CA GLU A 182 6.20 15.04 25.12
C GLU A 182 6.06 16.42 24.42
N PHE A 183 6.94 16.74 23.48
CA PHE A 183 6.90 17.98 22.68
C PHE A 183 6.10 17.85 21.38
N ASN A 184 5.56 16.66 21.13
CA ASN A 184 4.77 16.38 19.96
C ASN A 184 3.45 17.17 19.99
N THR A 185 3.05 17.71 18.83
CA THR A 185 1.84 18.52 18.70
C THR A 185 0.80 17.95 17.74
N ARG A 186 1.12 16.87 17.02
CA ARG A 186 0.23 16.37 15.94
C ARG A 186 0.19 14.86 15.77
N ASP A 187 1.15 14.12 16.32
CA ASP A 187 1.27 12.68 16.10
C ASP A 187 0.68 11.92 17.29
N ALA A 188 -0.09 10.87 17.01
CA ALA A 188 -0.61 9.96 18.00
C ALA A 188 -0.35 8.51 17.59
N ALA A 189 -0.16 7.62 18.55
CA ALA A 189 0.00 6.20 18.29
C ALA A 189 -0.99 5.36 19.08
N TYR A 190 -1.58 4.37 18.41
CA TYR A 190 -2.20 3.22 19.02
C TYR A 190 -1.28 2.02 18.82
N LEU A 191 -0.70 1.53 19.89
CA LEU A 191 0.22 0.38 19.86
C LEU A 191 -0.56 -0.92 20.08
N GLY A 192 -0.74 -1.68 19.01
CA GLY A 192 -1.52 -2.90 18.97
C GLY A 192 -1.71 -3.41 17.54
N ASP A 193 -2.59 -4.39 17.38
CA ASP A 193 -2.99 -4.83 16.02
C ASP A 193 -3.93 -3.82 15.37
N CYS A 194 -3.92 -3.81 14.03
CA CYS A 194 -4.70 -2.85 13.24
C CYS A 194 -6.21 -3.00 13.48
N ASP A 195 -6.70 -4.23 13.62
CA ASP A 195 -8.12 -4.51 13.82
C ASP A 195 -8.63 -3.99 15.17
N GLY A 196 -7.83 -4.13 16.22
CA GLY A 196 -8.10 -3.54 17.53
C GLY A 196 -8.11 -2.02 17.49
N GLY A 197 -7.12 -1.43 16.83
CA GLY A 197 -6.99 0.02 16.70
C GLY A 197 -8.15 0.67 15.97
N VAL A 198 -8.58 0.11 14.83
CA VAL A 198 -9.71 0.67 14.08
C VAL A 198 -11.04 0.51 14.82
N ARG A 199 -11.23 -0.58 15.57
CA ARG A 199 -12.42 -0.74 16.42
C ARG A 199 -12.45 0.29 17.54
N ALA A 200 -11.31 0.53 18.20
CA ALA A 200 -11.20 1.55 19.23
C ALA A 200 -11.49 2.96 18.66
N LEU A 201 -10.95 3.28 17.49
CA LEU A 201 -11.19 4.55 16.82
C LEU A 201 -12.66 4.72 16.40
N ALA A 202 -13.29 3.67 15.86
CA ALA A 202 -14.69 3.70 15.50
C ALA A 202 -15.61 3.88 16.72
N ALA A 203 -15.32 3.18 17.84
CA ALA A 203 -16.09 3.29 19.06
C ALA A 203 -15.97 4.65 19.75
N ALA A 204 -14.85 5.37 19.60
CA ALA A 204 -14.66 6.69 20.19
C ALA A 204 -15.53 7.78 19.54
N ARG A 205 -16.16 7.48 18.41
CA ARG A 205 -17.03 8.40 17.65
C ARG A 205 -18.51 8.00 17.66
N GLY A 206 -18.86 6.91 18.32
CA GLY A 206 -20.22 6.32 18.45
C GLY A 206 -21.13 6.99 19.38
#